data_0874dccec460a9be50d1f60a492c7f1f
#
_entry.id   0874dccec460a9be50d1f60a492c7f1f
#
_cell.length_a   1.000
_cell.length_b   1.000
_cell.length_c   1.000
_cell.angle_alpha   90.00
_cell.angle_beta   90.00
_cell.angle_gamma   90.00
#
_symmetry.space_group_name_H-M   'P 1'
#
loop_
_entity.id
_entity.type
_entity.pdbx_description
1 polymer ?
#
loop_
_entity_poly.entity_id
_entity_poly.type
_entity_poly.pdbx_seq_one_letter_code
_entity_poly.pdbx_strand_id
1 'polypeptide(L)'
;MKLAKRKKMKHIKQQDNVLIFDTTLRDGEQSPGATMSHAEKLEIAELLDEMGVDIIEAGFPIASEGDFQAVSEVSRRSKNSVICGLSRANFRDIDRCWEAVQHAARPRIHTFIGTSPLHRQIPNLTKDEMADVIHETVTHARNLCDNVQWSPMDATRTELDYLYRVVEIAINAGATTINIPDTVGYTAPRECGELISALIDNVPGADTVTFATHCHNDLGMATANALSAVEAGARQIECTINGLGERAGNTALEEVVMALRVRNDIMPFQTQIDSTKLMNISRRVATVSGFQVQYNKAIVGKNAFAHESGIHQDGMLKNAETFEIMRPEDVGLAETNLVLGKHSGRAALRARLKDLGFDLGDNQLKDVFVRFKTLADRKKEIYDDDLLALMHNSASDAEHDSLQVKSLRVVCGTEGPQTAELKMSIDGIESQIEASGDGPVDSVFNAVKSLFPHEARLQLYQVHAVTEGTDAQATVTVRMEENGKIVVGQSSDTDTVVASAKAYVNALNKLLVRRKKRVPEII
;
A
#
# COMPACT_ATOMS: atom_id res chain seq x y z
N MET A 1 48.32 3.89 -27.36
CA MET A 1 47.37 3.32 -26.43
C MET A 1 47.63 3.91 -25.03
N LYS A 2 47.02 5.03 -24.69
CA LYS A 2 47.24 5.74 -23.41
C LYS A 2 45.98 5.53 -22.55
N LEU A 3 46.12 4.74 -21.47
CA LEU A 3 45.10 4.62 -20.42
C LEU A 3 44.90 5.99 -19.75
N ALA A 4 43.70 6.50 -19.83
CA ALA A 4 43.29 7.69 -19.09
C ALA A 4 43.34 7.38 -17.57
N LYS A 5 44.09 8.17 -16.84
CA LYS A 5 44.21 8.11 -15.38
C LYS A 5 42.86 8.47 -14.78
N ARG A 6 42.19 7.50 -14.12
CA ARG A 6 41.07 7.77 -13.21
C ARG A 6 41.53 8.76 -12.14
N LYS A 7 40.93 9.97 -12.13
CA LYS A 7 41.06 10.92 -11.03
C LYS A 7 40.51 10.25 -9.76
N LYS A 8 41.32 10.18 -8.71
CA LYS A 8 40.89 9.79 -7.36
C LYS A 8 39.74 10.70 -6.92
N MET A 9 38.59 10.13 -6.65
CA MET A 9 37.51 10.85 -5.93
C MET A 9 38.02 11.24 -4.55
N LYS A 10 38.14 12.53 -4.33
CA LYS A 10 38.36 13.14 -3.01
C LYS A 10 37.05 13.71 -2.52
N HIS A 11 36.83 13.52 -1.24
CA HIS A 11 35.82 14.09 -0.34
C HIS A 11 34.44 13.42 -0.35
N ILE A 12 34.10 12.93 0.84
CA ILE A 12 32.74 12.76 1.30
C ILE A 12 32.04 14.11 1.07
N LYS A 13 31.35 14.24 -0.07
CA LYS A 13 30.46 15.37 -0.33
C LYS A 13 29.29 15.22 0.65
N GLN A 14 28.90 16.34 1.25
CA GLN A 14 27.60 16.52 1.84
C GLN A 14 26.58 15.73 1.00
N GLN A 15 25.83 14.83 1.62
CA GLN A 15 24.87 14.00 0.88
C GLN A 15 23.90 14.93 0.16
N ASP A 16 23.66 14.64 -1.11
CA ASP A 16 22.86 15.49 -1.98
C ASP A 16 21.38 15.15 -1.76
N ASN A 17 20.60 16.15 -1.37
CA ASN A 17 19.19 15.97 -1.02
C ASN A 17 18.32 15.95 -2.27
N VAL A 18 17.37 15.00 -2.29
CA VAL A 18 16.29 14.91 -3.27
C VAL A 18 14.97 15.21 -2.56
N LEU A 19 14.25 16.20 -3.06
CA LEU A 19 12.97 16.62 -2.54
C LEU A 19 11.88 15.63 -2.99
N ILE A 20 11.04 15.22 -2.06
CA ILE A 20 9.87 14.38 -2.33
C ILE A 20 8.64 15.27 -2.44
N PHE A 21 8.05 15.27 -3.63
CA PHE A 21 6.80 15.93 -3.94
C PHE A 21 5.70 14.89 -4.02
N ASP A 22 4.82 14.84 -3.04
CA ASP A 22 3.69 13.91 -3.04
C ASP A 22 2.48 14.53 -3.71
N THR A 23 1.92 13.83 -4.69
CA THR A 23 0.71 14.22 -5.41
C THR A 23 -0.45 13.22 -5.22
N THR A 24 -0.43 12.45 -4.13
CA THR A 24 -1.50 11.49 -3.79
C THR A 24 -2.87 12.17 -3.73
N LEU A 25 -2.93 13.40 -3.17
CA LEU A 25 -4.16 14.17 -2.98
C LEU A 25 -4.63 14.91 -4.24
N ARG A 26 -3.83 14.91 -5.32
CA ARG A 26 -4.20 15.54 -6.60
C ARG A 26 -4.24 14.50 -7.71
N ASP A 27 -3.08 14.01 -8.19
CA ASP A 27 -2.99 13.05 -9.30
C ASP A 27 -3.42 11.64 -8.87
N GLY A 28 -3.10 11.26 -7.66
CA GLY A 28 -3.59 10.03 -7.06
C GLY A 28 -5.10 9.96 -6.99
N GLU A 29 -5.74 11.03 -6.54
CA GLU A 29 -7.20 11.12 -6.44
C GLU A 29 -7.92 11.17 -7.80
N GLN A 30 -7.23 11.60 -8.87
CA GLN A 30 -7.76 11.60 -10.23
C GLN A 30 -7.94 10.19 -10.81
N SER A 31 -7.37 9.18 -10.18
CA SER A 31 -7.62 7.78 -10.52
C SER A 31 -9.13 7.46 -10.44
N PRO A 32 -9.74 6.86 -11.48
CA PRO A 32 -11.15 6.52 -11.43
C PRO A 32 -11.51 5.65 -10.22
N GLY A 33 -12.35 6.15 -9.32
CA GLY A 33 -12.78 5.47 -8.12
C GLY A 33 -11.95 5.75 -6.85
N ALA A 34 -10.90 6.59 -6.93
CA ALA A 34 -10.04 6.92 -5.78
C ALA A 34 -10.44 8.22 -5.05
N THR A 35 -11.60 8.78 -5.35
CA THR A 35 -12.07 10.03 -4.74
C THR A 35 -12.12 9.95 -3.22
N MET A 36 -11.54 10.93 -2.56
CA MET A 36 -11.46 11.04 -1.10
C MET A 36 -12.42 12.10 -0.58
N SER A 37 -13.01 11.88 0.58
CA SER A 37 -13.78 12.91 1.29
C SER A 37 -12.86 14.00 1.83
N HIS A 38 -13.43 15.17 2.13
CA HIS A 38 -12.70 16.29 2.72
C HIS A 38 -11.90 15.88 3.99
N ALA A 39 -12.53 15.14 4.89
CA ALA A 39 -11.89 14.70 6.13
C ALA A 39 -10.72 13.73 5.87
N GLU A 40 -10.86 12.84 4.89
CA GLU A 40 -9.82 11.90 4.51
C GLU A 40 -8.62 12.60 3.85
N LYS A 41 -8.86 13.61 3.00
CA LYS A 41 -7.78 14.45 2.44
C LYS A 41 -6.97 15.13 3.54
N LEU A 42 -7.62 15.68 4.56
CA LEU A 42 -6.94 16.32 5.69
C LEU A 42 -6.10 15.32 6.48
N GLU A 43 -6.64 14.15 6.76
CA GLU A 43 -5.93 13.08 7.47
C GLU A 43 -4.68 12.62 6.69
N ILE A 44 -4.82 12.38 5.38
CA ILE A 44 -3.66 11.98 4.55
C ILE A 44 -2.63 13.11 4.49
N ALA A 45 -3.05 14.38 4.35
CA ALA A 45 -2.12 15.52 4.36
C ALA A 45 -1.34 15.62 5.69
N GLU A 46 -1.99 15.40 6.83
CA GLU A 46 -1.34 15.38 8.15
C GLU A 46 -0.30 14.25 8.25
N LEU A 47 -0.64 13.03 7.76
CA LEU A 47 0.29 11.90 7.74
C LEU A 47 1.51 12.16 6.83
N LEU A 48 1.31 12.79 5.67
CA LEU A 48 2.39 13.16 4.74
C LEU A 48 3.31 14.22 5.37
N ASP A 49 2.73 15.26 6.00
CA ASP A 49 3.47 16.33 6.69
C ASP A 49 4.31 15.77 7.86
N GLU A 50 3.73 14.85 8.65
CA GLU A 50 4.42 14.16 9.74
C GLU A 50 5.50 13.18 9.27
N MET A 51 5.33 12.58 8.09
CA MET A 51 6.33 11.67 7.51
C MET A 51 7.55 12.43 6.96
N GLY A 52 7.44 13.76 6.80
CA GLY A 52 8.53 14.60 6.30
C GLY A 52 8.55 14.75 4.79
N VAL A 53 7.38 14.67 4.14
CA VAL A 53 7.24 15.03 2.71
C VAL A 53 7.59 16.50 2.52
N ASP A 54 8.46 16.79 1.56
CA ASP A 54 8.94 18.17 1.33
C ASP A 54 7.85 19.05 0.74
N ILE A 55 7.08 18.52 -0.23
CA ILE A 55 6.00 19.23 -0.91
C ILE A 55 4.77 18.31 -1.01
N ILE A 56 3.61 18.82 -0.62
CA ILE A 56 2.31 18.14 -0.77
C ILE A 56 1.49 18.92 -1.80
N GLU A 57 1.18 18.29 -2.94
CA GLU A 57 0.21 18.84 -3.89
C GLU A 57 -1.19 18.45 -3.43
N ALA A 58 -1.86 19.40 -2.78
CA ALA A 58 -3.07 19.14 -2.01
C ALA A 58 -4.35 19.03 -2.86
N GLY A 59 -4.30 19.45 -4.13
CA GLY A 59 -5.44 19.35 -5.03
C GLY A 59 -5.39 20.34 -6.21
N PHE A 60 -6.54 20.48 -6.88
CA PHE A 60 -6.74 21.37 -8.04
C PHE A 60 -7.88 22.37 -7.75
N PRO A 61 -7.59 23.51 -7.11
CA PRO A 61 -8.59 24.41 -6.51
C PRO A 61 -9.70 24.93 -7.43
N ILE A 62 -9.46 24.97 -8.75
CA ILE A 62 -10.47 25.38 -9.72
C ILE A 62 -11.42 24.25 -10.11
N ALA A 63 -11.11 22.99 -9.80
CA ALA A 63 -11.91 21.83 -10.21
C ALA A 63 -13.29 21.82 -9.53
N SER A 64 -13.36 22.15 -8.24
CA SER A 64 -14.59 22.25 -7.47
C SER A 64 -14.43 23.12 -6.23
N GLU A 65 -15.56 23.56 -5.66
CA GLU A 65 -15.53 24.30 -4.38
C GLU A 65 -15.05 23.41 -3.22
N GLY A 66 -15.38 22.11 -3.24
CA GLY A 66 -14.89 21.15 -2.25
C GLY A 66 -13.37 20.98 -2.30
N ASP A 67 -12.79 20.93 -3.50
CA ASP A 67 -11.34 20.83 -3.67
C ASP A 67 -10.62 22.12 -3.24
N PHE A 68 -11.20 23.29 -3.56
CA PHE A 68 -10.71 24.56 -3.06
C PHE A 68 -10.68 24.62 -1.53
N GLN A 69 -11.77 24.20 -0.87
CA GLN A 69 -11.86 24.19 0.59
C GLN A 69 -10.84 23.22 1.20
N ALA A 70 -10.68 22.02 0.62
CA ALA A 70 -9.70 21.05 1.09
C ALA A 70 -8.28 21.59 1.01
N VAL A 71 -7.86 22.13 -0.15
CA VAL A 71 -6.53 22.74 -0.31
C VAL A 71 -6.33 23.91 0.66
N SER A 72 -7.34 24.77 0.84
CA SER A 72 -7.27 25.90 1.77
C SER A 72 -7.11 25.45 3.22
N GLU A 73 -7.76 24.36 3.62
CA GLU A 73 -7.65 23.84 4.98
C GLU A 73 -6.33 23.11 5.21
N VAL A 74 -5.86 22.30 4.26
CA VAL A 74 -4.52 21.70 4.28
C VAL A 74 -3.46 22.80 4.42
N SER A 75 -3.60 23.90 3.67
CA SER A 75 -2.69 25.05 3.72
C SER A 75 -2.58 25.68 5.11
N ARG A 76 -3.67 25.72 5.87
CA ARG A 76 -3.67 26.28 7.24
C ARG A 76 -3.13 25.31 8.29
N ARG A 77 -3.25 23.99 8.06
CA ARG A 77 -2.91 22.97 9.04
C ARG A 77 -1.48 22.47 8.95
N SER A 78 -0.94 22.34 7.73
CA SER A 78 0.42 21.84 7.51
C SER A 78 1.48 22.77 8.06
N LYS A 79 2.49 22.21 8.72
CA LYS A 79 3.52 22.96 9.45
C LYS A 79 4.90 22.83 8.81
N ASN A 80 5.19 21.65 8.24
CA ASN A 80 6.53 21.28 7.80
C ASN A 80 6.68 21.25 6.27
N SER A 81 5.64 20.82 5.57
CA SER A 81 5.65 20.69 4.10
C SER A 81 5.37 22.02 3.38
N VAL A 82 5.90 22.14 2.18
CA VAL A 82 5.41 23.13 1.21
C VAL A 82 4.05 22.67 0.70
N ILE A 83 3.04 23.56 0.73
CA ILE A 83 1.72 23.21 0.21
C ILE A 83 1.56 23.80 -1.19
N CYS A 84 1.30 22.89 -2.12
CA CYS A 84 1.19 23.17 -3.55
C CYS A 84 -0.26 22.98 -4.02
N GLY A 85 -0.70 23.86 -4.90
CA GLY A 85 -1.94 23.69 -5.65
C GLY A 85 -1.65 23.67 -7.15
N LEU A 86 -2.42 22.87 -7.90
CA LEU A 86 -2.32 22.82 -9.35
C LEU A 86 -3.17 23.91 -10.02
N SER A 87 -2.69 24.46 -11.13
CA SER A 87 -3.42 25.41 -11.98
C SER A 87 -3.06 25.21 -13.46
N ARG A 88 -4.03 25.36 -14.34
CA ARG A 88 -3.75 25.48 -15.78
C ARG A 88 -3.12 26.82 -16.07
N ALA A 89 -2.42 26.95 -17.19
CA ALA A 89 -1.79 28.19 -17.63
C ALA A 89 -2.84 29.24 -18.08
N ASN A 90 -3.60 29.75 -17.14
CA ASN A 90 -4.49 30.93 -17.29
C ASN A 90 -4.65 31.64 -15.94
N PHE A 91 -4.88 32.93 -15.98
CA PHE A 91 -4.91 33.80 -14.79
C PHE A 91 -5.96 33.38 -13.77
N ARG A 92 -7.16 33.00 -14.20
CA ARG A 92 -8.26 32.61 -13.29
C ARG A 92 -7.90 31.38 -12.47
N ASP A 93 -7.30 30.37 -13.08
CA ASP A 93 -6.91 29.15 -12.38
C ASP A 93 -5.77 29.44 -11.40
N ILE A 94 -4.80 30.28 -11.80
CA ILE A 94 -3.67 30.69 -10.97
C ILE A 94 -4.14 31.51 -9.76
N ASP A 95 -5.04 32.48 -9.96
CA ASP A 95 -5.62 33.29 -8.89
C ASP A 95 -6.36 32.39 -7.89
N ARG A 96 -7.19 31.45 -8.39
CA ARG A 96 -7.91 30.49 -7.52
C ARG A 96 -6.98 29.55 -6.75
N CYS A 97 -5.88 29.14 -7.38
CA CYS A 97 -4.83 28.37 -6.74
C CYS A 97 -4.17 29.19 -5.61
N TRP A 98 -3.78 30.43 -5.90
CA TRP A 98 -3.19 31.32 -4.91
C TRP A 98 -4.11 31.58 -3.72
N GLU A 99 -5.39 31.89 -3.97
CA GLU A 99 -6.40 32.04 -2.91
C GLU A 99 -6.43 30.84 -1.95
N ALA A 100 -6.25 29.63 -2.47
CA ALA A 100 -6.25 28.41 -1.66
C ALA A 100 -4.93 28.20 -0.87
N VAL A 101 -3.76 28.46 -1.49
CA VAL A 101 -2.46 28.10 -0.89
C VAL A 101 -1.81 29.23 -0.10
N GLN A 102 -2.21 30.50 -0.26
CA GLN A 102 -1.55 31.68 0.34
C GLN A 102 -1.45 31.64 1.88
N HIS A 103 -2.27 30.82 2.53
CA HIS A 103 -2.28 30.69 3.99
C HIS A 103 -1.27 29.65 4.51
N ALA A 104 -0.61 28.91 3.63
CA ALA A 104 0.43 27.96 4.02
C ALA A 104 1.68 28.71 4.50
N ALA A 105 2.40 28.13 5.45
CA ALA A 105 3.69 28.66 5.88
C ALA A 105 4.70 28.74 4.72
N ARG A 106 4.60 27.82 3.77
CA ARG A 106 5.43 27.74 2.57
C ARG A 106 4.54 27.39 1.37
N PRO A 107 3.89 28.37 0.72
CA PRO A 107 3.02 28.10 -0.44
C PRO A 107 3.82 27.85 -1.72
N ARG A 108 3.24 27.09 -2.65
CA ARG A 108 3.71 26.91 -4.03
C ARG A 108 2.53 26.94 -4.99
N ILE A 109 2.70 27.60 -6.11
CA ILE A 109 1.80 27.52 -7.26
C ILE A 109 2.45 26.58 -8.29
N HIS A 110 1.72 25.54 -8.72
CA HIS A 110 2.11 24.68 -9.82
C HIS A 110 1.23 24.97 -11.04
N THR A 111 1.83 25.45 -12.13
CA THR A 111 1.11 25.71 -13.37
C THR A 111 1.65 24.86 -14.52
N PHE A 112 0.78 24.44 -15.43
CA PHE A 112 1.15 23.54 -16.53
C PHE A 112 0.44 23.89 -17.83
N ILE A 113 1.08 23.52 -18.94
CA ILE A 113 0.49 23.57 -20.30
C ILE A 113 1.07 22.45 -21.15
N GLY A 114 0.27 21.89 -22.07
CA GLY A 114 0.72 20.82 -22.95
C GLY A 114 1.60 21.33 -24.10
N THR A 115 2.83 20.82 -24.19
CA THR A 115 3.84 21.34 -25.14
C THR A 115 4.10 20.42 -26.34
N SER A 116 3.69 19.16 -26.29
CA SER A 116 3.85 18.22 -27.41
C SER A 116 2.96 18.58 -28.60
N PRO A 117 3.29 18.10 -29.82
CA PRO A 117 2.45 18.32 -30.99
C PRO A 117 0.99 17.91 -30.81
N LEU A 118 0.74 16.84 -30.05
CA LEU A 118 -0.60 16.35 -29.78
C LEU A 118 -1.36 17.28 -28.82
N HIS A 119 -0.71 17.75 -27.78
CA HIS A 119 -1.33 18.58 -26.75
C HIS A 119 -1.52 20.04 -27.17
N ARG A 120 -0.65 20.58 -28.04
CA ARG A 120 -0.82 21.92 -28.63
C ARG A 120 -2.08 22.04 -29.48
N GLN A 121 -2.57 20.93 -30.07
CA GLN A 121 -3.80 20.93 -30.86
C GLN A 121 -5.06 21.18 -30.03
N ILE A 122 -5.03 20.86 -28.72
CA ILE A 122 -6.21 21.02 -27.85
C ILE A 122 -6.60 22.50 -27.70
N PRO A 123 -5.69 23.41 -27.30
CA PRO A 123 -6.00 24.86 -27.27
C PRO A 123 -5.90 25.53 -28.64
N ASN A 124 -5.47 24.80 -29.70
CA ASN A 124 -5.25 25.29 -31.04
C ASN A 124 -4.33 26.53 -31.12
N LEU A 125 -3.22 26.49 -30.37
CA LEU A 125 -2.21 27.55 -30.32
C LEU A 125 -0.99 27.17 -31.16
N THR A 126 -0.40 28.18 -31.80
CA THR A 126 0.92 28.08 -32.42
C THR A 126 2.00 27.98 -31.35
N LYS A 127 3.23 27.59 -31.74
CA LYS A 127 4.38 27.54 -30.83
C LYS A 127 4.69 28.92 -30.21
N ASP A 128 4.50 30.03 -30.96
CA ASP A 128 4.78 31.38 -30.48
C ASP A 128 3.68 31.86 -29.52
N GLU A 129 2.41 31.72 -29.87
CA GLU A 129 1.30 32.05 -28.97
C GLU A 129 1.38 31.27 -27.65
N MET A 130 1.79 29.97 -27.69
CA MET A 130 2.00 29.20 -26.50
C MET A 130 3.19 29.71 -25.66
N ALA A 131 4.26 30.15 -26.30
CA ALA A 131 5.39 30.77 -25.63
C ALA A 131 4.97 32.05 -24.88
N ASP A 132 4.11 32.88 -25.48
CA ASP A 132 3.54 34.07 -24.84
C ASP A 132 2.67 33.70 -23.64
N VAL A 133 1.79 32.69 -23.77
CA VAL A 133 0.98 32.17 -22.64
C VAL A 133 1.85 31.68 -21.51
N ILE A 134 2.92 30.95 -21.78
CA ILE A 134 3.86 30.47 -20.75
C ILE A 134 4.49 31.66 -20.02
N HIS A 135 5.05 32.59 -20.76
CA HIS A 135 5.67 33.79 -20.18
C HIS A 135 4.70 34.56 -19.30
N GLU A 136 3.52 34.89 -19.80
CA GLU A 136 2.51 35.67 -19.08
C GLU A 136 2.03 34.98 -17.82
N THR A 137 1.69 33.70 -17.91
CA THR A 137 1.09 32.93 -16.79
C THR A 137 2.11 32.60 -15.71
N VAL A 138 3.34 32.24 -16.05
CA VAL A 138 4.41 32.03 -15.07
C VAL A 138 4.79 33.37 -14.38
N THR A 139 4.88 34.48 -15.14
CA THR A 139 5.11 35.83 -14.57
C THR A 139 3.97 36.21 -13.61
N HIS A 140 2.72 35.91 -13.98
CA HIS A 140 1.58 36.18 -13.10
C HIS A 140 1.65 35.36 -11.81
N ALA A 141 1.92 34.08 -11.90
CA ALA A 141 2.11 33.22 -10.74
C ALA A 141 3.27 33.69 -9.84
N ARG A 142 4.38 34.13 -10.46
CA ARG A 142 5.56 34.66 -9.75
C ARG A 142 5.28 35.95 -9.01
N ASN A 143 4.42 36.80 -9.56
CA ASN A 143 3.99 38.03 -8.89
C ASN A 143 3.14 37.77 -7.63
N LEU A 144 2.49 36.61 -7.54
CA LEU A 144 1.68 36.19 -6.40
C LEU A 144 2.50 35.36 -5.38
N CYS A 145 3.40 34.52 -5.85
CA CYS A 145 4.12 33.55 -5.03
C CYS A 145 5.59 33.44 -5.45
N ASP A 146 6.49 33.47 -4.45
CA ASP A 146 7.95 33.33 -4.71
C ASP A 146 8.38 31.91 -5.11
N ASN A 147 7.54 30.92 -4.92
CA ASN A 147 7.81 29.52 -5.22
C ASN A 147 6.83 29.05 -6.32
N VAL A 148 7.31 29.00 -7.55
CA VAL A 148 6.52 28.63 -8.72
C VAL A 148 7.12 27.41 -9.40
N GLN A 149 6.32 26.37 -9.55
CA GLN A 149 6.65 25.21 -10.37
C GLN A 149 5.92 25.29 -11.70
N TRP A 150 6.64 25.01 -12.77
CA TRP A 150 6.07 24.93 -14.12
C TRP A 150 6.34 23.58 -14.77
N SER A 151 5.31 23.04 -15.46
CA SER A 151 5.37 21.74 -16.14
C SER A 151 4.98 21.85 -17.62
N PRO A 152 5.88 21.50 -18.56
CA PRO A 152 5.53 21.23 -19.96
C PRO A 152 4.84 19.88 -20.07
N MET A 153 3.51 19.80 -19.91
CA MET A 153 2.79 18.52 -19.97
C MET A 153 3.11 17.81 -21.30
N ASP A 154 3.38 16.49 -21.19
CA ASP A 154 3.85 15.65 -22.30
C ASP A 154 5.25 16.04 -22.83
N ALA A 155 6.14 16.40 -21.90
CA ALA A 155 7.51 16.85 -22.21
C ALA A 155 8.30 15.81 -23.01
N THR A 156 8.14 14.53 -22.70
CA THR A 156 8.89 13.43 -23.30
C THR A 156 8.53 13.20 -24.79
N ARG A 157 7.40 13.74 -25.26
CA ARG A 157 7.01 13.73 -26.68
C ARG A 157 7.04 15.13 -27.32
N THR A 158 7.58 16.12 -26.62
CA THR A 158 7.80 17.46 -27.16
C THR A 158 9.10 17.48 -27.97
N GLU A 159 9.13 18.20 -29.10
CA GLU A 159 10.35 18.37 -29.89
C GLU A 159 11.42 19.05 -29.03
N LEU A 160 12.62 18.48 -29.01
CA LEU A 160 13.66 18.85 -28.06
C LEU A 160 14.09 20.34 -28.15
N ASP A 161 14.21 20.87 -29.36
CA ASP A 161 14.52 22.30 -29.60
C ASP A 161 13.43 23.22 -29.07
N TYR A 162 12.17 22.82 -29.23
CA TYR A 162 11.05 23.55 -28.69
C TYR A 162 10.96 23.42 -27.16
N LEU A 163 11.26 22.25 -26.62
CA LEU A 163 11.30 22.05 -25.17
C LEU A 163 12.37 22.95 -24.51
N TYR A 164 13.56 23.05 -25.09
CA TYR A 164 14.59 23.99 -24.60
C TYR A 164 14.07 25.42 -24.56
N ARG A 165 13.43 25.87 -25.67
CA ARG A 165 12.87 27.22 -25.76
C ARG A 165 11.82 27.52 -24.68
N VAL A 166 10.85 26.61 -24.46
CA VAL A 166 9.77 26.86 -23.49
C VAL A 166 10.26 26.74 -22.04
N VAL A 167 11.24 25.90 -21.75
CA VAL A 167 11.88 25.82 -20.44
C VAL A 167 12.64 27.10 -20.14
N GLU A 168 13.43 27.62 -21.10
CA GLU A 168 14.11 28.92 -20.96
C GLU A 168 13.12 30.06 -20.69
N ILE A 169 12.00 30.10 -21.41
CA ILE A 169 10.95 31.12 -21.21
C ILE A 169 10.37 31.00 -19.79
N ALA A 170 10.06 29.81 -19.32
CA ALA A 170 9.53 29.61 -17.98
C ALA A 170 10.51 30.03 -16.87
N ILE A 171 11.80 29.73 -17.04
CA ILE A 171 12.87 30.18 -16.13
C ILE A 171 12.96 31.70 -16.11
N ASN A 172 13.01 32.33 -17.27
CA ASN A 172 13.09 33.80 -17.40
C ASN A 172 11.84 34.50 -16.87
N ALA A 173 10.66 33.86 -16.93
CA ALA A 173 9.41 34.31 -16.35
C ALA A 173 9.35 34.17 -14.81
N GLY A 174 10.29 33.45 -14.21
CA GLY A 174 10.46 33.33 -12.76
C GLY A 174 10.06 32.00 -12.14
N ALA A 175 9.91 30.93 -12.94
CA ALA A 175 9.75 29.59 -12.38
C ALA A 175 10.99 29.20 -11.54
N THR A 176 10.77 28.65 -10.36
CA THR A 176 11.83 28.17 -9.45
C THR A 176 12.06 26.66 -9.53
N THR A 177 11.07 25.95 -10.07
CA THR A 177 11.14 24.51 -10.33
C THR A 177 10.58 24.22 -11.72
N ILE A 178 11.34 23.45 -12.50
CA ILE A 178 10.94 22.93 -13.81
C ILE A 178 10.72 21.43 -13.67
N ASN A 179 9.47 21.00 -13.77
CA ASN A 179 9.12 19.60 -13.72
C ASN A 179 8.96 19.02 -15.13
N ILE A 180 9.56 17.87 -15.39
CA ILE A 180 9.57 17.21 -16.71
C ILE A 180 8.71 15.95 -16.65
N PRO A 181 7.43 16.02 -17.12
CA PRO A 181 6.53 14.87 -17.01
C PRO A 181 6.62 13.92 -18.21
N ASP A 182 6.74 12.63 -17.88
CA ASP A 182 6.40 11.50 -18.75
C ASP A 182 4.91 11.19 -18.59
N THR A 183 4.08 12.01 -19.23
CA THR A 183 2.63 12.05 -19.04
C THR A 183 1.93 10.75 -19.46
N VAL A 184 2.50 9.99 -20.39
CA VAL A 184 1.91 8.74 -20.90
C VAL A 184 2.71 7.49 -20.50
N GLY A 185 3.73 7.65 -19.66
CA GLY A 185 4.48 6.54 -19.07
C GLY A 185 5.17 5.62 -20.07
N TYR A 186 5.71 6.20 -21.19
CA TYR A 186 6.30 5.37 -22.24
C TYR A 186 7.83 5.45 -22.33
N THR A 187 8.44 6.37 -21.57
CA THR A 187 9.88 6.63 -21.63
C THR A 187 10.67 5.53 -20.91
N ALA A 188 11.80 5.14 -21.47
CA ALA A 188 12.73 4.24 -20.82
C ALA A 188 13.70 5.01 -19.90
N PRO A 189 14.28 4.37 -18.85
CA PRO A 189 15.11 5.07 -17.86
C PRO A 189 16.28 5.85 -18.46
N ARG A 190 16.96 5.27 -19.48
CA ARG A 190 18.03 5.94 -20.17
C ARG A 190 17.58 7.21 -20.89
N GLU A 191 16.45 7.17 -21.58
CA GLU A 191 15.89 8.32 -22.30
C GLU A 191 15.50 9.43 -21.30
N CYS A 192 14.91 9.07 -20.17
CA CYS A 192 14.53 9.99 -19.11
C CYS A 192 15.79 10.73 -18.57
N GLY A 193 16.84 9.99 -18.23
CA GLY A 193 18.09 10.57 -17.79
C GLY A 193 18.77 11.44 -18.85
N GLU A 194 18.84 10.99 -20.10
CA GLU A 194 19.41 11.74 -21.21
C GLU A 194 18.63 13.06 -21.45
N LEU A 195 17.29 13.06 -21.33
CA LEU A 195 16.48 14.26 -21.47
C LEU A 195 16.76 15.29 -20.35
N ILE A 196 16.84 14.86 -19.09
CA ILE A 196 17.16 15.73 -17.96
C ILE A 196 18.57 16.33 -18.13
N SER A 197 19.59 15.51 -18.44
CA SER A 197 20.94 16.02 -18.70
C SER A 197 20.93 17.03 -19.84
N ALA A 198 20.26 16.72 -20.95
CA ALA A 198 20.20 17.61 -22.11
C ALA A 198 19.56 18.98 -21.77
N LEU A 199 18.52 19.01 -20.94
CA LEU A 199 17.89 20.24 -20.47
C LEU A 199 18.84 21.05 -19.57
N ILE A 200 19.50 20.41 -18.61
CA ILE A 200 20.45 21.08 -17.70
C ILE A 200 21.65 21.64 -18.47
N ASP A 201 22.16 20.90 -19.44
CA ASP A 201 23.37 21.28 -20.18
C ASP A 201 23.12 22.36 -21.23
N ASN A 202 21.91 22.45 -21.81
CA ASN A 202 21.65 23.31 -22.99
C ASN A 202 20.69 24.48 -22.75
N VAL A 203 19.94 24.49 -21.63
CA VAL A 203 18.99 25.58 -21.38
C VAL A 203 19.66 26.68 -20.56
N PRO A 204 19.69 27.93 -21.04
CA PRO A 204 20.19 29.08 -20.26
C PRO A 204 19.42 29.22 -18.93
N GLY A 205 20.17 29.42 -17.83
CA GLY A 205 19.57 29.57 -16.49
C GLY A 205 19.15 28.27 -15.82
N ALA A 206 19.40 27.13 -16.42
CA ALA A 206 19.07 25.82 -15.82
C ALA A 206 19.71 25.60 -14.44
N ASP A 207 20.86 26.20 -14.18
CA ASP A 207 21.58 26.15 -12.91
C ASP A 207 20.92 26.98 -11.79
N THR A 208 19.93 27.81 -12.12
CA THR A 208 19.22 28.67 -11.16
C THR A 208 17.92 28.06 -10.65
N VAL A 209 17.48 26.93 -11.19
CA VAL A 209 16.21 26.25 -10.89
C VAL A 209 16.42 24.80 -10.44
N THR A 210 15.41 24.26 -9.76
CA THR A 210 15.36 22.84 -9.47
C THR A 210 14.68 22.10 -10.62
N PHE A 211 15.35 21.09 -11.19
CA PHE A 211 14.69 20.16 -12.09
C PHE A 211 13.98 19.07 -11.30
N ALA A 212 12.73 18.81 -11.68
CA ALA A 212 11.86 17.77 -11.14
C ALA A 212 11.48 16.76 -12.23
N THR A 213 11.08 15.58 -11.82
CA THR A 213 10.55 14.55 -12.71
C THR A 213 9.20 14.04 -12.20
N HIS A 214 8.28 13.78 -13.14
CA HIS A 214 6.98 13.16 -12.89
C HIS A 214 6.80 12.05 -13.92
N CYS A 215 6.65 10.81 -13.47
CA CYS A 215 6.58 9.66 -14.37
C CYS A 215 5.35 8.82 -14.09
N HIS A 216 4.53 8.59 -15.14
CA HIS A 216 3.46 7.59 -15.11
C HIS A 216 4.02 6.19 -15.36
N ASN A 217 3.27 5.16 -14.93
CA ASN A 217 3.77 3.79 -14.80
C ASN A 217 3.19 2.82 -15.86
N ASP A 218 2.77 3.33 -17.02
CA ASP A 218 2.09 2.53 -18.04
C ASP A 218 2.93 1.34 -18.55
N LEU A 219 4.25 1.50 -18.62
CA LEU A 219 5.19 0.41 -18.93
C LEU A 219 5.88 -0.22 -17.70
N GLY A 220 5.48 0.14 -16.49
CA GLY A 220 6.07 -0.38 -15.26
C GLY A 220 7.47 0.18 -14.96
N MET A 221 7.84 1.35 -15.50
CA MET A 221 9.19 1.91 -15.38
C MET A 221 9.24 3.24 -14.62
N ALA A 222 8.14 3.71 -14.06
CA ALA A 222 8.08 5.05 -13.44
C ALA A 222 9.14 5.28 -12.36
N THR A 223 9.30 4.35 -11.42
CA THR A 223 10.32 4.45 -10.37
C THR A 223 11.74 4.42 -10.95
N ALA A 224 12.01 3.57 -11.94
CA ALA A 224 13.31 3.50 -12.59
C ALA A 224 13.62 4.78 -13.39
N ASN A 225 12.62 5.37 -14.06
CA ASN A 225 12.73 6.64 -14.76
C ASN A 225 13.05 7.77 -13.78
N ALA A 226 12.34 7.86 -12.66
CA ALA A 226 12.55 8.88 -11.64
C ALA A 226 13.98 8.81 -11.03
N LEU A 227 14.47 7.60 -10.73
CA LEU A 227 15.83 7.41 -10.23
C LEU A 227 16.89 7.79 -11.29
N SER A 228 16.67 7.43 -12.55
CA SER A 228 17.56 7.83 -13.65
C SER A 228 17.60 9.35 -13.85
N ALA A 229 16.47 10.03 -13.70
CA ALA A 229 16.40 11.49 -13.73
C ALA A 229 17.21 12.13 -12.59
N VAL A 230 17.18 11.55 -11.38
CA VAL A 230 17.99 12.03 -10.23
C VAL A 230 19.47 11.85 -10.49
N GLU A 231 19.89 10.69 -11.02
CA GLU A 231 21.30 10.47 -11.41
C GLU A 231 21.75 11.47 -12.48
N ALA A 232 20.85 11.91 -13.35
CA ALA A 232 21.09 12.88 -14.41
C ALA A 232 21.05 14.35 -13.93
N GLY A 233 20.65 14.63 -12.69
CA GLY A 233 20.68 15.97 -12.11
C GLY A 233 19.36 16.52 -11.59
N ALA A 234 18.23 15.83 -11.75
CA ALA A 234 16.99 16.22 -11.08
C ALA A 234 17.15 16.16 -9.56
N ARG A 235 16.49 17.06 -8.84
CA ARG A 235 16.54 17.14 -7.36
C ARG A 235 15.15 17.20 -6.71
N GLN A 236 14.11 16.93 -7.48
CA GLN A 236 12.76 16.71 -6.98
C GLN A 236 12.12 15.53 -7.75
N ILE A 237 11.42 14.65 -7.04
CA ILE A 237 10.63 13.56 -7.61
C ILE A 237 9.17 13.77 -7.22
N GLU A 238 8.30 13.85 -8.23
CA GLU A 238 6.85 13.75 -8.03
C GLU A 238 6.45 12.28 -7.98
N CYS A 239 5.74 11.91 -6.94
CA CYS A 239 5.35 10.54 -6.67
C CYS A 239 4.06 10.48 -5.86
N THR A 240 3.53 9.29 -5.66
CA THR A 240 2.33 9.07 -4.85
C THR A 240 2.52 7.87 -3.93
N ILE A 241 1.81 7.86 -2.83
CA ILE A 241 1.73 6.68 -1.96
C ILE A 241 1.12 5.52 -2.77
N ASN A 242 1.75 4.35 -2.69
CA ASN A 242 1.39 3.13 -3.42
C ASN A 242 1.49 3.24 -4.95
N GLY A 243 2.03 4.33 -5.48
CA GLY A 243 2.01 4.61 -6.91
C GLY A 243 0.61 4.90 -7.45
N LEU A 244 -0.33 5.36 -6.61
CA LEU A 244 -1.70 5.70 -7.00
C LEU A 244 -1.69 6.80 -8.07
N GLY A 245 -2.53 6.68 -9.10
CA GLY A 245 -2.62 7.68 -10.17
C GLY A 245 -3.39 7.20 -11.38
N GLU A 246 -3.49 8.07 -12.36
CA GLU A 246 -4.16 7.79 -13.63
C GLU A 246 -3.62 6.51 -14.30
N ARG A 247 -4.50 5.74 -14.94
CA ARG A 247 -4.22 4.51 -15.71
C ARG A 247 -3.46 3.46 -14.90
N ALA A 248 -2.13 3.32 -15.10
CA ALA A 248 -1.28 2.37 -14.37
C ALA A 248 -0.60 2.99 -13.13
N GLY A 249 -0.89 4.26 -12.83
CA GLY A 249 -0.39 4.98 -11.67
C GLY A 249 0.87 5.79 -11.92
N ASN A 250 1.45 6.29 -10.84
CA ASN A 250 2.62 7.15 -10.78
C ASN A 250 3.86 6.41 -10.27
N THR A 251 4.97 7.11 -10.22
CA THR A 251 6.13 6.73 -9.39
C THR A 251 5.68 6.49 -7.95
N ALA A 252 6.01 5.34 -7.38
CA ALA A 252 5.65 5.02 -6.00
C ALA A 252 6.64 5.63 -5.01
N LEU A 253 6.15 6.44 -4.06
CA LEU A 253 6.96 7.15 -3.07
C LEU A 253 7.83 6.17 -2.27
N GLU A 254 7.24 5.11 -1.75
CA GLU A 254 7.92 4.09 -0.94
C GLU A 254 9.07 3.41 -1.70
N GLU A 255 8.90 3.20 -3.00
CA GLU A 255 9.92 2.56 -3.84
C GLU A 255 11.12 3.48 -4.05
N VAL A 256 10.88 4.76 -4.35
CA VAL A 256 11.94 5.77 -4.50
C VAL A 256 12.73 5.93 -3.20
N VAL A 257 12.03 6.16 -2.09
CA VAL A 257 12.65 6.42 -0.78
C VAL A 257 13.53 5.24 -0.35
N MET A 258 13.00 4.02 -0.48
CA MET A 258 13.75 2.83 -0.07
C MET A 258 14.85 2.48 -1.06
N ALA A 259 14.71 2.74 -2.36
CA ALA A 259 15.78 2.56 -3.33
C ALA A 259 16.99 3.46 -3.01
N LEU A 260 16.75 4.76 -2.76
CA LEU A 260 17.81 5.71 -2.39
C LEU A 260 18.47 5.33 -1.05
N ARG A 261 17.68 4.88 -0.06
CA ARG A 261 18.18 4.47 1.25
C ARG A 261 19.03 3.19 1.18
N VAL A 262 18.55 2.16 0.48
CA VAL A 262 19.21 0.85 0.41
C VAL A 262 20.42 0.88 -0.52
N ARG A 263 20.34 1.63 -1.62
CA ARG A 263 21.40 1.71 -2.62
C ARG A 263 22.22 3.01 -2.56
N ASN A 264 22.38 3.55 -1.36
CA ASN A 264 23.18 4.76 -1.17
C ASN A 264 24.68 4.54 -1.50
N ASP A 265 25.10 3.29 -1.67
CA ASP A 265 26.42 2.87 -2.15
C ASP A 265 26.70 3.34 -3.59
N ILE A 266 25.70 3.38 -4.45
CA ILE A 266 25.81 3.82 -5.85
C ILE A 266 24.99 5.07 -6.15
N MET A 267 23.93 5.33 -5.40
CA MET A 267 23.07 6.51 -5.47
C MET A 267 23.21 7.33 -4.18
N PRO A 268 24.26 8.18 -4.06
CA PRO A 268 24.57 8.89 -2.81
C PRO A 268 23.64 10.09 -2.58
N PHE A 269 22.34 9.86 -2.71
CA PHE A 269 21.27 10.81 -2.47
C PHE A 269 20.50 10.44 -1.22
N GLN A 270 19.87 11.42 -0.59
CA GLN A 270 19.03 11.19 0.57
C GLN A 270 17.74 11.99 0.49
N THR A 271 16.73 11.55 1.24
CA THR A 271 15.46 12.25 1.44
C THR A 271 15.24 12.52 2.92
N GLN A 272 14.32 13.42 3.26
CA GLN A 272 13.95 13.71 4.64
C GLN A 272 12.83 12.77 5.17
N ILE A 273 12.39 11.83 4.36
CA ILE A 273 11.27 10.94 4.69
C ILE A 273 11.61 10.03 5.88
N ASP A 274 10.76 10.04 6.89
CA ASP A 274 10.74 9.01 7.93
C ASP A 274 10.13 7.71 7.37
N SER A 275 10.99 6.84 6.85
CA SER A 275 10.56 5.61 6.20
C SER A 275 9.81 4.65 7.14
N THR A 276 9.94 4.78 8.47
CA THR A 276 9.22 3.94 9.44
C THR A 276 7.71 4.20 9.44
N LYS A 277 7.25 5.26 8.78
CA LYS A 277 5.83 5.59 8.60
C LYS A 277 5.22 5.05 7.30
N LEU A 278 6.04 4.51 6.37
CA LEU A 278 5.61 4.08 5.03
C LEU A 278 4.48 3.05 5.08
N MET A 279 4.60 2.02 5.90
CA MET A 279 3.58 0.98 5.98
C MET A 279 2.24 1.50 6.52
N ASN A 280 2.29 2.42 7.47
CA ASN A 280 1.09 3.02 8.05
C ASN A 280 0.32 3.85 7.01
N ILE A 281 1.01 4.77 6.35
CA ILE A 281 0.38 5.65 5.35
C ILE A 281 -0.09 4.87 4.12
N SER A 282 0.69 3.86 3.67
CA SER A 282 0.30 2.97 2.58
C SER A 282 -1.03 2.28 2.84
N ARG A 283 -1.20 1.70 4.04
CA ARG A 283 -2.46 1.05 4.46
C ARG A 283 -3.61 2.06 4.56
N ARG A 284 -3.33 3.25 5.06
CA ARG A 284 -4.36 4.28 5.21
C ARG A 284 -4.85 4.76 3.84
N VAL A 285 -3.95 5.08 2.91
CA VAL A 285 -4.31 5.46 1.53
C VAL A 285 -5.07 4.34 0.83
N ALA A 286 -4.65 3.08 0.97
CA ALA A 286 -5.38 1.94 0.40
C ALA A 286 -6.81 1.82 0.96
N THR A 287 -7.00 2.08 2.25
CA THR A 287 -8.32 2.03 2.90
C THR A 287 -9.23 3.16 2.41
N VAL A 288 -8.70 4.38 2.35
CA VAL A 288 -9.45 5.59 1.97
C VAL A 288 -9.81 5.59 0.49
N SER A 289 -8.85 5.28 -0.38
CA SER A 289 -9.08 5.23 -1.83
C SER A 289 -9.85 3.99 -2.30
N GLY A 290 -9.93 2.93 -1.48
CA GLY A 290 -10.50 1.64 -1.88
C GLY A 290 -9.56 0.79 -2.76
N PHE A 291 -8.39 1.31 -3.13
CA PHE A 291 -7.41 0.62 -3.97
C PHE A 291 -6.50 -0.27 -3.12
N GLN A 292 -6.75 -1.58 -3.16
CA GLN A 292 -5.97 -2.54 -2.39
C GLN A 292 -4.53 -2.65 -2.93
N VAL A 293 -3.56 -2.63 -2.00
CA VAL A 293 -2.15 -2.87 -2.35
C VAL A 293 -1.96 -4.33 -2.79
N GLN A 294 -1.33 -4.55 -3.93
CA GLN A 294 -1.00 -5.89 -4.39
C GLN A 294 -0.11 -6.61 -3.37
N TYR A 295 -0.34 -7.91 -3.15
CA TYR A 295 0.43 -8.68 -2.16
C TYR A 295 1.94 -8.68 -2.43
N ASN A 296 2.33 -8.68 -3.70
CA ASN A 296 3.73 -8.65 -4.15
C ASN A 296 4.23 -7.24 -4.50
N LYS A 297 3.51 -6.17 -4.12
CA LYS A 297 3.98 -4.80 -4.28
C LYS A 297 5.31 -4.63 -3.54
N ALA A 298 6.27 -4.01 -4.19
CA ALA A 298 7.55 -3.70 -3.55
C ALA A 298 7.33 -2.85 -2.29
N ILE A 299 8.14 -3.05 -1.28
CA ILE A 299 8.23 -2.33 0.00
C ILE A 299 7.00 -2.54 0.91
N VAL A 300 5.79 -2.27 0.43
CA VAL A 300 4.56 -2.21 1.27
C VAL A 300 3.58 -3.36 1.04
N GLY A 301 3.84 -4.25 0.09
CA GLY A 301 3.00 -5.42 -0.16
C GLY A 301 3.03 -6.40 1.01
N LYS A 302 1.94 -7.15 1.23
CA LYS A 302 1.82 -8.14 2.31
C LYS A 302 2.97 -9.17 2.30
N ASN A 303 3.48 -9.50 1.09
CA ASN A 303 4.54 -10.49 0.90
C ASN A 303 5.96 -9.89 0.87
N ALA A 304 6.11 -8.57 0.97
CA ALA A 304 7.43 -7.92 0.88
C ALA A 304 8.41 -8.42 1.97
N PHE A 305 7.87 -8.81 3.14
CA PHE A 305 8.61 -9.37 4.28
C PHE A 305 8.02 -10.71 4.72
N ALA A 306 7.59 -11.55 3.75
CA ALA A 306 7.02 -12.85 4.05
C ALA A 306 7.76 -13.96 3.28
N HIS A 307 8.18 -14.99 3.99
CA HIS A 307 8.91 -16.12 3.42
C HIS A 307 8.18 -17.44 3.73
N GLU A 308 7.84 -18.21 2.69
CA GLU A 308 7.22 -19.54 2.82
C GLU A 308 8.19 -20.65 2.41
N SER A 309 9.06 -20.41 1.42
CA SER A 309 10.00 -21.42 0.92
C SER A 309 10.96 -21.88 2.02
N GLY A 310 11.13 -23.21 2.18
CA GLY A 310 11.98 -23.78 3.22
C GLY A 310 13.44 -23.36 3.13
N ILE A 311 13.98 -23.12 1.93
CA ILE A 311 15.35 -22.63 1.73
C ILE A 311 15.46 -21.19 2.21
N HIS A 312 14.47 -20.34 1.88
CA HIS A 312 14.44 -18.95 2.33
C HIS A 312 14.29 -18.87 3.85
N GLN A 313 13.38 -19.65 4.43
CA GLN A 313 13.16 -19.68 5.87
C GLN A 313 14.40 -20.15 6.65
N ASP A 314 15.10 -21.17 6.15
CA ASP A 314 16.35 -21.64 6.77
C ASP A 314 17.46 -20.58 6.68
N GLY A 315 17.56 -19.87 5.54
CA GLY A 315 18.48 -18.75 5.36
C GLY A 315 18.18 -17.62 6.33
N MET A 316 16.92 -17.18 6.39
CA MET A 316 16.45 -16.11 7.27
C MET A 316 16.71 -16.40 8.74
N LEU A 317 16.48 -17.62 9.21
CA LEU A 317 16.74 -18.05 10.59
C LEU A 317 18.25 -18.04 10.95
N LYS A 318 19.12 -18.12 9.95
CA LYS A 318 20.59 -18.07 10.13
C LYS A 318 21.12 -16.63 10.00
N ASN A 319 20.68 -15.90 9.00
CA ASN A 319 21.01 -14.50 8.75
C ASN A 319 19.96 -13.88 7.84
N ALA A 320 19.23 -12.85 8.31
CA ALA A 320 18.20 -12.15 7.56
C ALA A 320 18.73 -11.56 6.23
N GLU A 321 19.96 -11.07 6.19
CA GLU A 321 20.58 -10.50 4.99
C GLU A 321 20.72 -11.51 3.82
N THR A 322 20.47 -12.81 4.08
CA THR A 322 20.49 -13.84 3.03
C THR A 322 19.43 -13.61 1.97
N PHE A 323 18.26 -13.06 2.36
CA PHE A 323 17.11 -12.86 1.49
C PHE A 323 16.42 -11.51 1.67
N GLU A 324 16.87 -10.65 2.60
CA GLU A 324 16.33 -9.32 2.82
C GLU A 324 17.41 -8.26 2.60
N ILE A 325 17.08 -7.24 1.79
CA ILE A 325 17.96 -6.08 1.51
C ILE A 325 17.63 -4.90 2.42
N MET A 326 16.58 -4.97 3.21
CA MET A 326 16.10 -3.99 4.18
C MET A 326 15.39 -4.72 5.31
N ARG A 327 15.31 -4.11 6.48
CA ARG A 327 14.63 -4.69 7.64
C ARG A 327 13.17 -4.24 7.70
N PRO A 328 12.27 -5.06 8.25
CA PRO A 328 10.86 -4.68 8.45
C PRO A 328 10.69 -3.37 9.21
N GLU A 329 11.53 -3.14 10.24
CA GLU A 329 11.50 -1.92 11.05
C GLU A 329 11.80 -0.66 10.24
N ASP A 330 12.60 -0.77 9.17
CA ASP A 330 12.93 0.35 8.29
C ASP A 330 11.69 0.96 7.60
N VAL A 331 10.61 0.19 7.50
CA VAL A 331 9.34 0.61 6.88
C VAL A 331 8.16 0.65 7.86
N GLY A 332 8.42 0.39 9.16
CA GLY A 332 7.41 0.45 10.22
C GLY A 332 6.67 -0.85 10.51
N LEU A 333 7.27 -2.00 10.17
CA LEU A 333 6.80 -3.32 10.60
C LEU A 333 7.61 -3.80 11.81
N ALA A 334 6.99 -4.55 12.70
CA ALA A 334 7.65 -5.05 13.90
C ALA A 334 8.64 -6.19 13.61
N GLU A 335 8.32 -7.06 12.65
CA GLU A 335 9.11 -8.25 12.34
C GLU A 335 8.77 -8.86 10.97
N THR A 336 9.67 -9.71 10.45
CA THR A 336 9.45 -10.53 9.26
C THR A 336 8.46 -11.65 9.56
N ASN A 337 7.54 -11.90 8.64
CA ASN A 337 6.53 -12.95 8.78
C ASN A 337 7.00 -14.25 8.11
N LEU A 338 7.32 -15.27 8.91
CA LEU A 338 7.59 -16.62 8.42
C LEU A 338 6.27 -17.38 8.27
N VAL A 339 5.67 -17.28 7.08
CA VAL A 339 4.41 -17.95 6.76
C VAL A 339 4.64 -19.45 6.62
N LEU A 340 3.90 -20.26 7.37
CA LEU A 340 3.95 -21.71 7.23
C LEU A 340 2.94 -22.19 6.19
N GLY A 341 3.43 -22.98 5.22
CA GLY A 341 2.65 -23.52 4.13
C GLY A 341 3.30 -24.76 3.51
N LYS A 342 2.79 -25.21 2.38
CA LYS A 342 3.27 -26.45 1.73
C LYS A 342 4.74 -26.42 1.32
N HIS A 343 5.32 -25.22 1.13
CA HIS A 343 6.73 -25.04 0.75
C HIS A 343 7.67 -24.92 1.95
N SER A 344 7.14 -24.74 3.17
CA SER A 344 7.94 -24.60 4.39
C SER A 344 8.76 -25.86 4.71
N GLY A 345 9.98 -25.61 5.17
CA GLY A 345 10.93 -26.64 5.59
C GLY A 345 10.81 -27.02 7.07
N ARG A 346 11.56 -28.08 7.47
CA ARG A 346 11.59 -28.55 8.88
C ARG A 346 12.12 -27.50 9.85
N ALA A 347 13.08 -26.64 9.40
CA ALA A 347 13.65 -25.60 10.25
C ALA A 347 12.61 -24.56 10.68
N ALA A 348 11.79 -24.08 9.75
CA ALA A 348 10.72 -23.12 10.04
C ALA A 348 9.63 -23.72 10.96
N LEU A 349 9.22 -24.97 10.67
CA LEU A 349 8.27 -25.66 11.53
C LEU A 349 8.83 -25.83 12.95
N ARG A 350 10.11 -26.24 13.09
CA ARG A 350 10.77 -26.37 14.39
C ARG A 350 10.79 -25.04 15.15
N ALA A 351 11.21 -23.95 14.47
CA ALA A 351 11.25 -22.62 15.07
C ALA A 351 9.87 -22.20 15.59
N ARG A 352 8.82 -22.32 14.75
CA ARG A 352 7.47 -21.94 15.16
C ARG A 352 6.91 -22.80 16.29
N LEU A 353 7.17 -24.11 16.26
CA LEU A 353 6.77 -25.01 17.37
C LEU A 353 7.49 -24.65 18.66
N LYS A 354 8.78 -24.27 18.60
CA LYS A 354 9.53 -23.80 19.76
C LYS A 354 8.96 -22.50 20.35
N ASP A 355 8.57 -21.53 19.49
CA ASP A 355 7.87 -20.30 19.91
C ASP A 355 6.53 -20.62 20.62
N LEU A 356 5.86 -21.68 20.16
CA LEU A 356 4.62 -22.20 20.77
C LEU A 356 4.87 -23.05 22.04
N GLY A 357 6.13 -23.19 22.48
CA GLY A 357 6.50 -23.91 23.69
C GLY A 357 6.77 -25.42 23.50
N PHE A 358 6.93 -25.90 22.26
CA PHE A 358 7.24 -27.29 21.96
C PHE A 358 8.68 -27.47 21.51
N ASP A 359 9.52 -28.05 22.34
CA ASP A 359 10.89 -28.43 21.97
C ASP A 359 10.94 -29.92 21.61
N LEU A 360 11.03 -30.22 20.29
CA LEU A 360 10.93 -31.57 19.75
C LEU A 360 12.30 -32.13 19.37
N GLY A 361 12.52 -33.40 19.75
CA GLY A 361 13.63 -34.19 19.20
C GLY A 361 13.46 -34.49 17.70
N ASP A 362 14.54 -34.84 17.02
CA ASP A 362 14.57 -35.00 15.54
C ASP A 362 13.56 -36.05 15.02
N ASN A 363 13.33 -37.15 15.74
CA ASN A 363 12.37 -38.19 15.35
C ASN A 363 10.92 -37.68 15.48
N GLN A 364 10.60 -36.99 16.58
CA GLN A 364 9.28 -36.39 16.79
C GLN A 364 8.98 -35.32 15.74
N LEU A 365 9.97 -34.46 15.47
CA LEU A 365 9.84 -33.43 14.43
C LEU A 365 9.59 -34.05 13.06
N LYS A 366 10.25 -35.15 12.73
CA LYS A 366 10.05 -35.85 11.46
C LYS A 366 8.60 -36.32 11.29
N ASP A 367 8.00 -36.91 12.32
CA ASP A 367 6.62 -37.37 12.28
C ASP A 367 5.62 -36.21 12.20
N VAL A 368 5.84 -35.16 13.01
CA VAL A 368 5.02 -33.95 12.95
C VAL A 368 5.16 -33.28 11.58
N PHE A 369 6.34 -33.29 10.98
CA PHE A 369 6.58 -32.66 9.66
C PHE A 369 5.81 -33.40 8.55
N VAL A 370 5.70 -34.72 8.57
CA VAL A 370 4.90 -35.46 7.59
C VAL A 370 3.42 -35.08 7.70
N ARG A 371 2.89 -35.02 8.91
CA ARG A 371 1.50 -34.60 9.16
C ARG A 371 1.27 -33.13 8.78
N PHE A 372 2.23 -32.26 9.08
CA PHE A 372 2.22 -30.85 8.67
C PHE A 372 2.14 -30.73 7.13
N LYS A 373 2.92 -31.50 6.37
CA LYS A 373 2.86 -31.46 4.90
C LYS A 373 1.50 -31.90 4.38
N THR A 374 0.92 -32.96 4.95
CA THR A 374 -0.42 -33.44 4.58
C THR A 374 -1.50 -32.38 4.87
N LEU A 375 -1.35 -31.65 5.97
CA LEU A 375 -2.24 -30.51 6.29
C LEU A 375 -2.04 -29.34 5.32
N ALA A 376 -0.79 -28.98 5.04
CA ALA A 376 -0.44 -27.86 4.17
C ALA A 376 -0.82 -28.08 2.70
N ASP A 377 -0.94 -29.33 2.25
CA ASP A 377 -1.49 -29.66 0.92
C ASP A 377 -3.01 -29.42 0.82
N ARG A 378 -3.70 -29.36 1.95
CA ARG A 378 -5.17 -29.18 2.02
C ARG A 378 -5.58 -27.77 2.45
N LYS A 379 -4.68 -27.00 3.04
CA LYS A 379 -4.94 -25.66 3.57
C LYS A 379 -4.00 -24.63 2.94
N LYS A 380 -4.56 -23.52 2.45
CA LYS A 380 -3.80 -22.42 1.88
C LYS A 380 -2.99 -21.65 2.94
N GLU A 381 -3.53 -21.48 4.14
CA GLU A 381 -2.87 -20.80 5.27
C GLU A 381 -2.87 -21.73 6.50
N ILE A 382 -1.71 -21.87 7.13
CA ILE A 382 -1.53 -22.66 8.36
C ILE A 382 -1.38 -21.69 9.54
N TYR A 383 -2.26 -21.84 10.51
CA TYR A 383 -2.27 -21.03 11.74
C TYR A 383 -1.66 -21.81 12.91
N ASP A 384 -1.30 -21.09 13.97
CA ASP A 384 -0.75 -21.69 15.20
C ASP A 384 -1.67 -22.76 15.79
N ASP A 385 -2.99 -22.54 15.73
CA ASP A 385 -3.97 -23.54 16.19
C ASP A 385 -3.91 -24.86 15.40
N ASP A 386 -3.56 -24.80 14.12
CA ASP A 386 -3.35 -26.00 13.32
C ASP A 386 -2.10 -26.76 13.76
N LEU A 387 -1.05 -26.02 14.10
CA LEU A 387 0.18 -26.63 14.65
C LEU A 387 -0.06 -27.24 16.02
N LEU A 388 -0.80 -26.54 16.87
CA LEU A 388 -1.20 -27.07 18.19
C LEU A 388 -2.04 -28.35 18.04
N ALA A 389 -2.98 -28.38 17.08
CA ALA A 389 -3.76 -29.56 16.77
C ALA A 389 -2.87 -30.73 16.28
N LEU A 390 -1.87 -30.45 15.42
CA LEU A 390 -0.88 -31.45 15.00
C LEU A 390 -0.07 -32.03 16.16
N MET A 391 0.25 -31.20 17.16
CA MET A 391 0.99 -31.66 18.35
C MET A 391 0.15 -32.53 19.27
N HIS A 392 -1.16 -32.28 19.30
CA HIS A 392 -2.08 -33.02 20.17
C HIS A 392 -2.67 -34.27 19.54
N ASN A 393 -2.62 -34.40 18.21
CA ASN A 393 -3.05 -35.58 17.49
C ASN A 393 -1.96 -36.69 17.50
N SER A 394 -1.58 -37.14 18.69
CA SER A 394 -1.22 -38.53 18.85
C SER A 394 -2.53 -39.33 18.70
N ALA A 395 -2.76 -39.88 17.54
CA ALA A 395 -3.56 -41.07 17.15
C ALA A 395 -4.92 -41.38 17.81
N SER A 396 -5.58 -40.50 18.59
CA SER A 396 -6.84 -40.89 19.26
C SER A 396 -7.98 -39.86 19.29
N ASP A 397 -7.79 -38.61 18.88
CA ASP A 397 -8.81 -37.60 19.15
C ASP A 397 -9.64 -37.09 17.94
N ALA A 398 -9.51 -37.72 16.75
CA ALA A 398 -10.32 -37.34 15.57
C ALA A 398 -11.79 -37.86 15.64
N GLU A 399 -12.15 -38.65 16.64
CA GLU A 399 -13.50 -39.27 16.74
C GLU A 399 -14.46 -38.56 17.71
N HIS A 400 -14.05 -37.52 18.47
CA HIS A 400 -14.95 -36.91 19.47
C HIS A 400 -14.94 -35.39 19.43
N ASP A 401 -15.42 -34.78 18.32
CA ASP A 401 -15.90 -33.42 18.36
C ASP A 401 -17.14 -33.35 19.27
N SER A 402 -17.02 -32.69 20.44
CA SER A 402 -18.10 -32.53 21.41
C SER A 402 -19.33 -31.86 20.80
N LEU A 403 -19.13 -30.97 19.80
CA LEU A 403 -20.18 -30.23 19.12
C LEU A 403 -20.20 -30.56 17.63
N GLN A 404 -21.35 -31.00 17.10
CA GLN A 404 -21.51 -31.30 15.68
C GLN A 404 -22.84 -30.73 15.14
N VAL A 405 -22.79 -30.00 14.02
CA VAL A 405 -23.98 -29.60 13.29
C VAL A 405 -24.58 -30.80 12.58
N LYS A 406 -25.83 -31.16 12.86
CA LYS A 406 -26.57 -32.25 12.24
C LYS A 406 -27.47 -31.80 11.11
N SER A 407 -28.26 -30.74 11.33
CA SER A 407 -29.05 -30.09 10.28
C SER A 407 -29.21 -28.63 10.57
N LEU A 408 -29.31 -27.83 9.51
CA LEU A 408 -29.54 -26.40 9.56
C LEU A 408 -30.58 -26.03 8.50
N ARG A 409 -31.60 -25.29 8.92
CA ARG A 409 -32.57 -24.64 8.04
C ARG A 409 -32.62 -23.16 8.38
N VAL A 410 -32.46 -22.30 7.39
CA VAL A 410 -32.51 -20.85 7.57
C VAL A 410 -33.61 -20.28 6.69
N VAL A 411 -34.43 -19.43 7.28
CA VAL A 411 -35.44 -18.64 6.57
C VAL A 411 -34.98 -17.19 6.59
N CYS A 412 -34.71 -16.65 5.39
CA CYS A 412 -34.24 -15.28 5.24
C CYS A 412 -34.96 -14.60 4.06
N GLY A 413 -35.08 -13.30 4.15
CA GLY A 413 -35.73 -12.46 3.15
C GLY A 413 -35.65 -10.98 3.52
N THR A 414 -36.31 -10.14 2.75
CA THR A 414 -36.36 -8.69 2.99
C THR A 414 -37.43 -8.27 4.01
N GLU A 415 -38.33 -9.18 4.34
CA GLU A 415 -39.45 -8.92 5.29
C GLU A 415 -39.39 -9.94 6.43
N GLY A 416 -39.60 -9.48 7.66
CA GLY A 416 -39.70 -10.30 8.88
C GLY A 416 -38.34 -10.64 9.48
N PRO A 417 -38.34 -11.24 10.68
CA PRO A 417 -37.11 -11.67 11.33
C PRO A 417 -36.47 -12.83 10.58
N GLN A 418 -35.14 -12.81 10.49
CA GLN A 418 -34.36 -13.92 9.98
C GLN A 418 -34.34 -15.02 11.04
N THR A 419 -34.66 -16.27 10.68
CA THR A 419 -34.69 -17.38 11.64
C THR A 419 -33.83 -18.54 11.18
N ALA A 420 -33.18 -19.21 12.14
CA ALA A 420 -32.41 -20.42 11.95
C ALA A 420 -32.92 -21.52 12.86
N GLU A 421 -33.34 -22.64 12.27
CA GLU A 421 -33.64 -23.89 12.95
C GLU A 421 -32.38 -24.77 12.89
N LEU A 422 -31.73 -24.99 14.04
CA LEU A 422 -30.47 -25.70 14.16
C LEU A 422 -30.65 -26.98 15.00
N LYS A 423 -30.23 -28.10 14.46
CA LYS A 423 -30.06 -29.34 15.18
C LYS A 423 -28.58 -29.64 15.36
N MET A 424 -28.15 -29.80 16.61
CA MET A 424 -26.76 -30.03 16.99
C MET A 424 -26.63 -31.23 17.91
N SER A 425 -25.53 -31.97 17.78
CA SER A 425 -25.12 -32.98 18.79
C SER A 425 -24.13 -32.32 19.75
N ILE A 426 -24.38 -32.43 21.04
CA ILE A 426 -23.54 -31.94 22.13
C ILE A 426 -23.16 -33.14 22.99
N ASP A 427 -21.90 -33.54 22.99
CA ASP A 427 -21.38 -34.73 23.66
C ASP A 427 -22.24 -35.99 23.34
N GLY A 428 -22.70 -36.14 22.10
CA GLY A 428 -23.49 -37.25 21.61
C GLY A 428 -25.02 -37.11 21.81
N ILE A 429 -25.50 -36.08 22.51
CA ILE A 429 -26.93 -35.82 22.74
C ILE A 429 -27.42 -34.82 21.68
N GLU A 430 -28.43 -35.18 20.93
CA GLU A 430 -29.02 -34.32 19.92
C GLU A 430 -30.00 -33.31 20.55
N SER A 431 -29.85 -32.04 20.22
CA SER A 431 -30.73 -30.95 20.63
C SER A 431 -31.06 -30.06 19.44
N GLN A 432 -32.24 -29.47 19.45
CA GLN A 432 -32.75 -28.62 18.36
C GLN A 432 -33.35 -27.33 18.94
N ILE A 433 -33.12 -26.23 18.25
CA ILE A 433 -33.67 -24.91 18.60
C ILE A 433 -33.96 -24.09 17.34
N GLU A 434 -34.89 -23.15 17.47
CA GLU A 434 -35.09 -22.05 16.53
C GLU A 434 -34.66 -20.75 17.21
N ALA A 435 -33.87 -19.94 16.49
CA ALA A 435 -33.44 -18.61 16.96
C ALA A 435 -33.56 -17.59 15.84
N SER A 436 -33.80 -16.34 16.20
CA SER A 436 -33.83 -15.19 15.27
C SER A 436 -32.55 -14.35 15.39
N GLY A 437 -32.26 -13.57 14.34
CA GLY A 437 -31.15 -12.64 14.29
C GLY A 437 -31.36 -11.54 13.26
N ASP A 438 -30.45 -10.56 13.22
CA ASP A 438 -30.49 -9.45 12.27
C ASP A 438 -30.17 -9.87 10.82
N GLY A 439 -29.61 -11.09 10.67
CA GLY A 439 -29.32 -11.69 9.37
C GLY A 439 -29.21 -13.21 9.46
N PRO A 440 -29.07 -13.92 8.30
CA PRO A 440 -29.03 -15.38 8.26
C PRO A 440 -27.86 -15.97 9.06
N VAL A 441 -26.69 -15.30 9.07
CA VAL A 441 -25.52 -15.75 9.84
C VAL A 441 -25.70 -15.47 11.32
N ASP A 442 -26.27 -14.31 11.68
CA ASP A 442 -26.52 -13.94 13.06
C ASP A 442 -27.54 -14.85 13.71
N SER A 443 -28.65 -15.20 13.01
CA SER A 443 -29.64 -16.15 13.50
C SER A 443 -29.04 -17.53 13.77
N VAL A 444 -28.09 -17.98 12.93
CA VAL A 444 -27.36 -19.27 13.12
C VAL A 444 -26.45 -19.20 14.35
N PHE A 445 -25.67 -18.12 14.52
CA PHE A 445 -24.79 -17.97 15.67
C PHE A 445 -25.58 -17.86 16.97
N ASN A 446 -26.72 -17.18 16.96
CA ASN A 446 -27.65 -17.11 18.07
C ASN A 446 -28.25 -18.50 18.41
N ALA A 447 -28.56 -19.29 17.40
CA ALA A 447 -29.03 -20.68 17.61
C ALA A 447 -27.94 -21.56 18.26
N VAL A 448 -26.68 -21.48 17.77
CA VAL A 448 -25.56 -22.19 18.39
C VAL A 448 -25.34 -21.74 19.83
N LYS A 449 -25.33 -20.43 20.11
CA LYS A 449 -25.15 -19.86 21.45
C LYS A 449 -26.28 -20.26 22.40
N SER A 450 -27.50 -20.42 21.90
CA SER A 450 -28.67 -20.86 22.69
C SER A 450 -28.57 -22.34 23.05
N LEU A 451 -28.10 -23.21 22.13
CA LEU A 451 -27.87 -24.64 22.40
C LEU A 451 -26.64 -24.89 23.26
N PHE A 452 -25.60 -24.10 23.07
CA PHE A 452 -24.34 -24.18 23.77
C PHE A 452 -23.92 -22.81 24.29
N PRO A 453 -24.37 -22.40 25.49
CA PRO A 453 -24.03 -21.12 26.09
C PRO A 453 -22.51 -20.97 26.33
N HIS A 454 -21.94 -19.83 25.90
CA HIS A 454 -20.51 -19.51 26.05
C HIS A 454 -20.29 -18.00 26.10
N GLU A 455 -19.14 -17.59 26.65
CA GLU A 455 -18.72 -16.18 26.74
C GLU A 455 -17.75 -15.77 25.61
N ALA A 456 -17.49 -16.65 24.66
CA ALA A 456 -16.59 -16.38 23.55
C ALA A 456 -17.13 -15.25 22.66
N ARG A 457 -16.25 -14.29 22.33
CA ARG A 457 -16.55 -13.14 21.48
C ARG A 457 -16.02 -13.36 20.08
N LEU A 458 -16.84 -13.06 19.08
CA LEU A 458 -16.45 -13.07 17.67
C LEU A 458 -15.57 -11.87 17.38
N GLN A 459 -14.31 -12.11 16.96
CA GLN A 459 -13.35 -11.06 16.59
C GLN A 459 -13.23 -10.87 15.08
N LEU A 460 -13.44 -11.95 14.32
CA LEU A 460 -13.36 -11.93 12.86
C LEU A 460 -14.36 -12.90 12.27
N TYR A 461 -15.07 -12.46 11.27
CA TYR A 461 -15.86 -13.27 10.36
C TYR A 461 -15.48 -12.91 8.92
N GLN A 462 -15.00 -13.89 8.17
CA GLN A 462 -14.50 -13.66 6.82
C GLN A 462 -14.94 -14.78 5.89
N VAL A 463 -15.42 -14.39 4.70
CA VAL A 463 -15.85 -15.33 3.66
C VAL A 463 -14.96 -15.13 2.43
N HIS A 464 -14.36 -16.20 1.94
CA HIS A 464 -13.57 -16.24 0.71
C HIS A 464 -14.22 -17.18 -0.29
N ALA A 465 -14.49 -16.70 -1.50
CA ALA A 465 -14.83 -17.57 -2.63
C ALA A 465 -13.58 -18.38 -3.03
N VAL A 466 -13.76 -19.69 -3.21
CA VAL A 466 -12.66 -20.61 -3.55
C VAL A 466 -12.71 -21.01 -5.02
N THR A 467 -13.91 -21.00 -5.63
CA THR A 467 -14.14 -21.35 -7.03
C THR A 467 -15.03 -20.31 -7.69
N GLU A 468 -15.05 -20.27 -9.03
CA GLU A 468 -15.94 -19.40 -9.81
C GLU A 468 -17.26 -20.14 -10.13
N GLY A 469 -18.35 -19.37 -10.30
CA GLY A 469 -19.67 -19.88 -10.70
C GLY A 469 -20.74 -19.72 -9.62
N THR A 470 -21.97 -20.06 -9.95
CA THR A 470 -23.13 -19.95 -9.03
C THR A 470 -23.16 -21.02 -7.95
N ASP A 471 -22.36 -22.07 -8.11
CA ASP A 471 -22.13 -23.19 -7.17
C ASP A 471 -20.74 -23.12 -6.52
N ALA A 472 -20.14 -21.92 -6.52
CA ALA A 472 -18.82 -21.69 -5.94
C ALA A 472 -18.76 -22.10 -4.47
N GLN A 473 -17.73 -22.85 -4.10
CA GLN A 473 -17.42 -23.12 -2.70
C GLN A 473 -16.87 -21.84 -2.04
N ALA A 474 -17.40 -21.53 -0.87
CA ALA A 474 -16.86 -20.48 -0.01
C ALA A 474 -16.20 -21.09 1.24
N THR A 475 -15.02 -20.61 1.56
CA THR A 475 -14.37 -20.89 2.85
C THR A 475 -14.71 -19.76 3.82
N VAL A 476 -15.29 -20.14 4.96
CA VAL A 476 -15.57 -19.23 6.07
C VAL A 476 -14.53 -19.41 7.15
N THR A 477 -13.96 -18.29 7.59
CA THR A 477 -13.03 -18.22 8.72
C THR A 477 -13.67 -17.42 9.86
N VAL A 478 -13.73 -18.02 11.04
CA VAL A 478 -14.25 -17.43 12.27
C VAL A 478 -13.13 -17.35 13.30
N ARG A 479 -12.84 -16.16 13.84
CA ARG A 479 -11.94 -15.98 14.97
C ARG A 479 -12.74 -15.64 16.21
N MET A 480 -12.55 -16.42 17.27
CA MET A 480 -13.22 -16.21 18.55
C MET A 480 -12.20 -16.04 19.68
N GLU A 481 -12.55 -15.23 20.66
CA GLU A 481 -11.74 -14.99 21.85
C GLU A 481 -12.56 -15.27 23.10
N GLU A 482 -11.96 -16.01 24.04
CA GLU A 482 -12.53 -16.25 25.37
C GLU A 482 -11.43 -16.26 26.44
N ASN A 483 -11.56 -15.42 27.44
CA ASN A 483 -10.59 -15.28 28.56
C ASN A 483 -9.13 -15.09 28.07
N GLY A 484 -8.93 -14.23 27.07
CA GLY A 484 -7.64 -13.96 26.46
C GLY A 484 -7.10 -15.06 25.53
N LYS A 485 -7.88 -16.11 25.29
CA LYS A 485 -7.51 -17.18 24.35
C LYS A 485 -8.22 -16.98 23.03
N ILE A 486 -7.45 -16.91 21.96
CA ILE A 486 -7.96 -16.74 20.60
C ILE A 486 -7.90 -18.09 19.89
N VAL A 487 -8.97 -18.46 19.20
CA VAL A 487 -9.06 -19.64 18.34
C VAL A 487 -9.60 -19.27 16.97
N VAL A 488 -9.23 -20.05 15.95
CA VAL A 488 -9.73 -19.89 14.58
C VAL A 488 -10.42 -21.16 14.15
N GLY A 489 -11.70 -21.05 13.78
CA GLY A 489 -12.48 -22.11 13.14
C GLY A 489 -12.61 -21.84 11.65
N GLN A 490 -12.56 -22.88 10.83
CA GLN A 490 -12.73 -22.80 9.39
C GLN A 490 -13.61 -23.93 8.88
N SER A 491 -14.40 -23.63 7.86
CA SER A 491 -15.14 -24.62 7.09
C SER A 491 -15.39 -24.13 5.67
N SER A 492 -15.49 -25.07 4.73
CA SER A 492 -15.84 -24.78 3.33
C SER A 492 -17.11 -25.52 2.96
N ASP A 493 -18.01 -24.83 2.27
CA ASP A 493 -19.26 -25.40 1.76
C ASP A 493 -19.71 -24.59 0.53
N THR A 494 -20.59 -25.13 -0.30
CA THR A 494 -21.26 -24.40 -1.37
C THR A 494 -22.31 -23.42 -0.82
N ASP A 495 -22.84 -23.69 0.38
CA ASP A 495 -23.70 -22.78 1.13
C ASP A 495 -22.87 -22.05 2.20
N THR A 496 -22.75 -20.73 2.03
CA THR A 496 -21.96 -19.86 2.94
C THR A 496 -22.50 -19.84 4.36
N VAL A 497 -23.83 -20.05 4.55
CA VAL A 497 -24.46 -20.08 5.88
C VAL A 497 -24.15 -21.38 6.58
N VAL A 498 -24.16 -22.50 5.84
CA VAL A 498 -23.75 -23.82 6.35
C VAL A 498 -22.25 -23.82 6.69
N ALA A 499 -21.40 -23.24 5.82
CA ALA A 499 -19.99 -23.06 6.10
C ALA A 499 -19.76 -22.23 7.36
N SER A 500 -20.55 -21.16 7.57
CA SER A 500 -20.48 -20.31 8.76
C SER A 500 -20.82 -21.06 10.04
N ALA A 501 -21.91 -21.84 10.04
CA ALA A 501 -22.28 -22.69 11.17
C ALA A 501 -21.18 -23.68 11.56
N LYS A 502 -20.64 -24.37 10.56
CA LYS A 502 -19.56 -25.36 10.76
C LYS A 502 -18.27 -24.71 11.25
N ALA A 503 -17.88 -23.54 10.70
CA ALA A 503 -16.70 -22.79 11.12
C ALA A 503 -16.82 -22.29 12.58
N TYR A 504 -18.00 -21.81 12.95
CA TYR A 504 -18.28 -21.37 14.32
C TYR A 504 -18.22 -22.52 15.32
N VAL A 505 -18.86 -23.64 15.03
CA VAL A 505 -18.82 -24.86 15.86
C VAL A 505 -17.40 -25.42 15.95
N ASN A 506 -16.62 -25.38 14.86
CA ASN A 506 -15.21 -25.78 14.86
C ASN A 506 -14.37 -24.91 15.81
N ALA A 507 -14.59 -23.59 15.82
CA ALA A 507 -13.93 -22.69 16.78
C ALA A 507 -14.31 -23.03 18.24
N LEU A 508 -15.58 -23.31 18.51
CA LEU A 508 -16.04 -23.70 19.86
C LEU A 508 -15.45 -25.04 20.32
N ASN A 509 -15.36 -26.05 19.46
CA ASN A 509 -14.68 -27.31 19.79
C ASN A 509 -13.21 -27.08 20.20
N LYS A 510 -12.49 -26.20 19.49
CA LYS A 510 -11.13 -25.81 19.84
C LYS A 510 -11.04 -25.10 21.20
N LEU A 511 -12.01 -24.24 21.54
CA LEU A 511 -12.10 -23.62 22.86
C LEU A 511 -12.35 -24.64 23.96
N LEU A 512 -13.23 -25.64 23.71
CA LEU A 512 -13.50 -26.71 24.67
C LEU A 512 -12.28 -27.54 24.99
N VAL A 513 -11.49 -27.92 24.00
CA VAL A 513 -10.21 -28.61 24.18
C VAL A 513 -9.27 -27.78 25.05
N ARG A 514 -9.22 -26.46 24.85
CA ARG A 514 -8.39 -25.55 25.65
C ARG A 514 -8.91 -25.33 27.06
N ARG A 515 -10.23 -25.43 27.30
CA ARG A 515 -10.82 -25.39 28.65
C ARG A 515 -10.46 -26.60 29.47
N LYS A 516 -10.52 -27.83 28.89
CA LYS A 516 -10.22 -29.10 29.56
C LYS A 516 -8.75 -29.26 30.01
N LYS A 517 -7.82 -28.43 29.45
CA LYS A 517 -6.39 -28.52 29.75
C LYS A 517 -5.91 -27.59 30.89
N ARG A 518 -6.78 -27.03 31.74
CA ARG A 518 -6.40 -26.36 32.97
C ARG A 518 -6.69 -27.28 34.15
N VAL A 519 -5.72 -28.09 34.55
CA VAL A 519 -5.25 -28.34 35.92
C VAL A 519 -3.94 -29.11 35.81
N PRO A 520 -2.74 -28.52 36.07
CA PRO A 520 -1.68 -29.31 36.66
C PRO A 520 -2.06 -29.45 38.13
N GLU A 521 -2.38 -30.64 38.59
CA GLU A 521 -2.28 -30.96 40.00
C GLU A 521 -0.84 -30.74 40.42
N ILE A 522 -0.67 -29.72 41.30
CA ILE A 522 0.56 -29.55 42.07
C ILE A 522 0.51 -30.64 43.14
N ILE A 523 1.37 -31.64 43.03
CA ILE A 523 1.81 -32.47 44.12
C ILE A 523 3.17 -31.95 44.59
#